data_82382d069857d9c321660f86eab3072b
#
_entry.id   82382d069857d9c321660f86eab3072b
#
_cell.length_a   1.000
_cell.length_b   1.000
_cell.length_c   1.000
_cell.angle_alpha   90.00
_cell.angle_beta   90.00
_cell.angle_gamma   90.00
#
_symmetry.space_group_name_H-M   'P 1'
#
loop_
_entity.id
_entity.type
_entity.pdbx_description
1 polymer ?
#
loop_
_entity_poly.entity_id
_entity_poly.type
_entity_poly.pdbx_seq_one_letter_code
_entity_poly.pdbx_strand_id
1 'polypeptide(L)'
;ILLTGFSAYPRKIDFKRFREIADKCGAVLMVDMAHFAGLVAGKVFTGDYDPVKWADIVTTTTHKTLRGPRGGMILCSEEVNKKYNFNKAIFPGTQGGPLMHVIAGKAVCLKEALDPSFKVYAENVVKNASALANGLMNRGFDIVSGGTDNHLMLVNLLSKGKTGKEVEKLLDAAN
;
A
#
# COMPACT_ATOMS: atom_id res chain seq x y z
N ILE A 1 11.59 -14.33 -9.15
CA ILE A 1 10.63 -13.60 -8.31
C ILE A 1 9.70 -12.82 -9.24
N LEU A 2 8.41 -12.94 -9.00
CA LEU A 2 7.39 -12.08 -9.59
C LEU A 2 7.02 -11.02 -8.55
N LEU A 3 7.39 -9.76 -8.81
CA LEU A 3 7.12 -8.64 -7.90
C LEU A 3 5.93 -7.84 -8.40
N THR A 4 5.01 -7.52 -7.50
CA THR A 4 3.88 -6.63 -7.74
C THR A 4 3.62 -5.73 -6.53
N GLY A 5 2.82 -4.69 -6.73
CA GLY A 5 2.59 -3.63 -5.75
C GLY A 5 3.21 -2.32 -6.22
N PHE A 6 2.45 -1.22 -6.18
CA PHE A 6 2.82 0.01 -6.87
C PHE A 6 2.53 1.24 -6.00
N SER A 7 3.39 2.25 -6.08
CA SER A 7 3.26 3.49 -5.32
C SER A 7 2.22 4.46 -5.91
N ALA A 8 2.00 4.39 -7.22
CA ALA A 8 1.14 5.33 -7.94
C ALA A 8 0.11 4.60 -8.82
N TYR A 9 -0.58 3.63 -8.23
CA TYR A 9 -1.59 2.86 -8.92
C TYR A 9 -2.94 2.97 -8.21
N PRO A 10 -3.95 3.62 -8.81
CA PRO A 10 -5.20 3.96 -8.13
C PRO A 10 -6.25 2.86 -8.18
N ARG A 11 -5.97 1.71 -8.77
CA ARG A 11 -6.93 0.60 -8.91
C ARG A 11 -6.58 -0.60 -8.04
N LYS A 12 -7.53 -1.49 -7.82
CA LYS A 12 -7.31 -2.77 -7.16
C LYS A 12 -6.45 -3.67 -8.05
N ILE A 13 -5.59 -4.44 -7.41
CA ILE A 13 -4.72 -5.43 -8.05
C ILE A 13 -5.27 -6.82 -7.72
N ASP A 14 -5.46 -7.65 -8.73
CA ASP A 14 -5.88 -9.04 -8.58
C ASP A 14 -4.66 -9.92 -8.23
N PHE A 15 -4.43 -10.15 -6.94
CA PHE A 15 -3.30 -10.95 -6.46
C PHE A 15 -3.47 -12.44 -6.69
N LYS A 16 -4.71 -12.92 -6.76
CA LYS A 16 -4.98 -14.29 -7.15
C LYS A 16 -4.49 -14.57 -8.58
N ARG A 17 -4.75 -13.64 -9.49
CA ARG A 17 -4.25 -13.76 -10.85
C ARG A 17 -2.72 -13.74 -10.93
N PHE A 18 -2.06 -12.91 -10.10
CA PHE A 18 -0.61 -12.93 -9.97
C PHE A 18 -0.09 -14.27 -9.41
N ARG A 19 -0.81 -14.88 -8.45
CA ARG A 19 -0.47 -16.21 -7.92
C ARG A 19 -0.54 -17.27 -9.03
N GLU A 20 -1.61 -17.29 -9.81
CA GLU A 20 -1.76 -18.23 -10.92
C GLU A 20 -0.61 -18.11 -11.96
N ILE A 21 -0.16 -16.88 -12.21
CA ILE A 21 0.97 -16.63 -13.13
C ILE A 21 2.27 -17.12 -12.49
N ALA A 22 2.51 -16.79 -11.21
CA ALA A 22 3.70 -17.21 -10.50
C ALA A 22 3.83 -18.74 -10.44
N ASP A 23 2.73 -19.44 -10.20
CA ASP A 23 2.69 -20.91 -10.17
C ASP A 23 3.05 -21.51 -11.54
N LYS A 24 2.54 -20.95 -12.63
CA LYS A 24 2.86 -21.38 -13.98
C LYS A 24 4.34 -21.22 -14.36
N CYS A 25 5.00 -20.21 -13.77
CA CYS A 25 6.41 -19.91 -14.03
C CYS A 25 7.35 -20.51 -12.97
N GLY A 26 6.84 -21.15 -11.92
CA GLY A 26 7.63 -21.58 -10.76
C GLY A 26 8.27 -20.41 -10.02
N ALA A 27 7.69 -19.21 -10.08
CA ALA A 27 8.22 -17.99 -9.46
C ALA A 27 7.71 -17.81 -8.03
N VAL A 28 8.53 -17.22 -7.17
CA VAL A 28 8.11 -16.70 -5.87
C VAL A 28 7.31 -15.42 -6.10
N LEU A 29 6.10 -15.35 -5.59
CA LEU A 29 5.28 -14.13 -5.64
C LEU A 29 5.60 -13.23 -4.45
N MET A 30 6.11 -12.05 -4.72
CA MET A 30 6.38 -11.01 -3.74
C MET A 30 5.47 -9.81 -3.99
N VAL A 31 4.77 -9.35 -2.95
CA VAL A 31 3.88 -8.19 -3.05
C VAL A 31 4.34 -7.10 -2.10
N ASP A 32 4.56 -5.89 -2.62
CA ASP A 32 4.73 -4.70 -1.79
C ASP A 32 3.38 -3.99 -1.62
N MET A 33 2.82 -4.06 -0.42
CA MET A 33 1.54 -3.42 -0.09
C MET A 33 1.70 -2.10 0.68
N ALA A 34 2.89 -1.51 0.67
CA ALA A 34 3.22 -0.35 1.49
C ALA A 34 2.19 0.78 1.41
N HIS A 35 1.66 1.08 0.22
CA HIS A 35 0.67 2.13 0.04
C HIS A 35 -0.71 1.79 0.59
N PHE A 36 -1.15 0.55 0.47
CA PHE A 36 -2.52 0.14 0.77
C PHE A 36 -2.64 -0.84 1.94
N ALA A 37 -1.58 -1.04 2.72
CA ALA A 37 -1.58 -1.98 3.86
C ALA A 37 -2.70 -1.69 4.88
N GLY A 38 -3.03 -0.42 5.12
CA GLY A 38 -4.14 -0.03 5.97
C GLY A 38 -5.51 -0.46 5.41
N LEU A 39 -5.66 -0.51 4.08
CA LEU A 39 -6.89 -0.99 3.44
C LEU A 39 -7.04 -2.51 3.54
N VAL A 40 -5.93 -3.23 3.57
CA VAL A 40 -5.90 -4.69 3.84
C VAL A 40 -6.23 -4.95 5.32
N ALA A 41 -5.56 -4.27 6.24
CA ALA A 41 -5.81 -4.39 7.68
C ALA A 41 -7.26 -4.02 8.04
N GLY A 42 -7.79 -2.94 7.48
CA GLY A 42 -9.17 -2.49 7.64
C GLY A 42 -10.22 -3.32 6.88
N LYS A 43 -9.81 -4.42 6.22
CA LYS A 43 -10.72 -5.33 5.48
C LYS A 43 -11.50 -4.65 4.35
N VAL A 44 -10.94 -3.62 3.74
CA VAL A 44 -11.46 -3.00 2.52
C VAL A 44 -10.97 -3.77 1.29
N PHE A 45 -9.72 -4.21 1.32
CA PHE A 45 -9.16 -5.14 0.34
C PHE A 45 -9.20 -6.56 0.90
N THR A 46 -10.03 -7.41 0.33
CA THR A 46 -10.28 -8.79 0.77
C THR A 46 -10.33 -9.74 -0.42
N GLY A 47 -10.37 -11.03 -0.17
CA GLY A 47 -10.51 -12.05 -1.22
C GLY A 47 -9.34 -12.05 -2.19
N ASP A 48 -9.61 -11.81 -3.46
CA ASP A 48 -8.62 -11.83 -4.53
C ASP A 48 -7.69 -10.59 -4.51
N TYR A 49 -8.09 -9.54 -3.77
CA TYR A 49 -7.36 -8.29 -3.55
C TYR A 49 -6.56 -8.23 -2.24
N ASP A 50 -6.54 -9.34 -1.46
CA ASP A 50 -5.75 -9.43 -0.24
C ASP A 50 -4.40 -10.11 -0.54
N PRO A 51 -3.29 -9.36 -0.57
CA PRO A 51 -1.99 -9.95 -0.92
C PRO A 51 -1.48 -10.98 0.11
N VAL A 52 -1.89 -10.83 1.39
CA VAL A 52 -1.47 -11.76 2.45
C VAL A 52 -1.98 -13.18 2.20
N LYS A 53 -3.09 -13.30 1.49
CA LYS A 53 -3.69 -14.59 1.13
C LYS A 53 -2.95 -15.29 -0.01
N TRP A 54 -2.33 -14.54 -0.92
CA TRP A 54 -1.85 -15.07 -2.20
C TRP A 54 -0.34 -15.03 -2.37
N ALA A 55 0.36 -14.12 -1.72
CA ALA A 55 1.79 -13.95 -1.89
C ALA A 55 2.60 -14.87 -0.95
N ASP A 56 3.77 -15.29 -1.42
CA ASP A 56 4.75 -15.99 -0.58
C ASP A 56 5.40 -15.02 0.40
N ILE A 57 5.64 -13.78 -0.07
CA ILE A 57 6.29 -12.72 0.69
C ILE A 57 5.50 -11.43 0.50
N VAL A 58 5.20 -10.76 1.60
CA VAL A 58 4.59 -9.43 1.56
C VAL A 58 5.50 -8.44 2.27
N THR A 59 5.81 -7.32 1.61
CA THR A 59 6.50 -6.19 2.22
C THR A 59 5.56 -5.03 2.41
N THR A 60 5.81 -4.24 3.44
CA THR A 60 5.04 -3.02 3.70
C THR A 60 5.84 -2.00 4.50
N THR A 61 5.40 -0.76 4.41
CA THR A 61 5.72 0.28 5.39
C THR A 61 4.60 0.37 6.43
N THR A 62 4.92 0.93 7.59
CA THR A 62 3.93 1.14 8.67
C THR A 62 3.35 2.56 8.70
N HIS A 63 3.93 3.52 7.96
CA HIS A 63 3.66 4.96 8.06
C HIS A 63 2.79 5.56 6.94
N LYS A 64 2.10 4.74 6.15
CA LYS A 64 1.15 5.20 5.12
C LYS A 64 -0.29 4.94 5.59
N THR A 65 -1.09 4.22 4.85
CA THR A 65 -2.48 3.93 5.23
C THR A 65 -2.64 3.15 6.54
N LEU A 66 -1.60 2.45 7.02
CA LEU A 66 -1.57 1.86 8.36
C LEU A 66 -1.48 2.91 9.49
N ARG A 67 -1.08 4.17 9.17
CA ARG A 67 -0.94 5.30 10.10
C ARG A 67 -0.07 5.05 11.33
N GLY A 68 0.96 4.23 11.16
CA GLY A 68 1.96 3.91 12.19
C GLY A 68 3.25 4.74 12.10
N PRO A 69 4.26 4.38 12.89
CA PRO A 69 5.56 5.04 12.84
C PRO A 69 6.28 4.71 11.54
N ARG A 70 7.27 5.54 11.18
CA ARG A 70 8.13 5.28 10.01
C ARG A 70 8.93 4.00 10.22
N GLY A 71 8.75 3.05 9.32
CA GLY A 71 9.43 1.76 9.36
C GLY A 71 8.89 0.82 8.30
N GLY A 72 9.53 -0.34 8.18
CA GLY A 72 9.14 -1.43 7.28
C GLY A 72 8.77 -2.69 8.04
N MET A 73 8.14 -3.61 7.35
CA MET A 73 7.77 -4.92 7.85
C MET A 73 7.74 -5.94 6.70
N ILE A 74 8.19 -7.15 6.97
CA ILE A 74 8.11 -8.29 6.05
C ILE A 74 7.19 -9.32 6.68
N LEU A 75 6.24 -9.82 5.92
CA LEU A 75 5.31 -10.88 6.31
C LEU A 75 5.53 -12.09 5.40
N CYS A 76 5.63 -13.27 5.97
CA CYS A 76 5.69 -14.54 5.27
C CYS A 76 5.31 -15.68 6.22
N SER A 77 5.10 -16.88 5.68
CA SER A 77 4.95 -18.08 6.49
C SER A 77 6.29 -18.48 7.15
N GLU A 78 6.21 -19.30 8.20
CA GLU A 78 7.40 -19.85 8.83
C GLU A 78 8.24 -20.70 7.85
N GLU A 79 7.59 -21.44 6.97
CA GLU A 79 8.23 -22.25 5.94
C GLU A 79 9.04 -21.37 4.97
N VAL A 80 8.45 -20.30 4.47
CA VAL A 80 9.12 -19.34 3.59
C VAL A 80 10.29 -18.67 4.32
N ASN A 81 10.11 -18.28 5.58
CA ASN A 81 11.21 -17.73 6.37
C ASN A 81 12.36 -18.73 6.57
N LYS A 82 12.07 -20.00 6.85
CA LYS A 82 13.10 -21.05 6.95
C LYS A 82 13.87 -21.22 5.63
N LYS A 83 13.17 -21.18 4.50
CA LYS A 83 13.79 -21.34 3.17
C LYS A 83 14.70 -20.17 2.81
N TYR A 84 14.30 -18.93 3.09
CA TYR A 84 15.02 -17.72 2.67
C TYR A 84 15.75 -17.00 3.79
N ASN A 85 15.52 -17.37 5.05
CA ASN A 85 16.19 -16.88 6.25
C ASN A 85 16.19 -15.35 6.38
N PHE A 86 14.98 -14.73 6.26
CA PHE A 86 14.83 -13.28 6.33
C PHE A 86 15.33 -12.67 7.63
N ASN A 87 15.13 -13.35 8.77
CA ASN A 87 15.62 -12.84 10.06
C ASN A 87 17.12 -12.62 10.05
N LYS A 88 17.89 -13.58 9.51
CA LYS A 88 19.35 -13.46 9.39
C LYS A 88 19.76 -12.44 8.31
N ALA A 89 19.01 -12.35 7.23
CA ALA A 89 19.26 -11.36 6.18
C ALA A 89 19.07 -9.92 6.68
N ILE A 90 18.11 -9.72 7.60
CA ILE A 90 17.90 -8.43 8.24
C ILE A 90 18.97 -8.19 9.32
N PHE A 91 19.08 -9.07 10.28
CA PHE A 91 20.03 -8.95 11.39
C PHE A 91 20.85 -10.24 11.55
N PRO A 92 22.19 -10.15 11.47
CA PRO A 92 23.01 -8.96 11.28
C PRO A 92 23.31 -8.61 9.80
N GLY A 93 22.56 -9.15 8.83
CA GLY A 93 22.89 -9.05 7.41
C GLY A 93 22.91 -7.61 6.88
N THR A 94 21.80 -6.88 7.03
CA THR A 94 21.66 -5.51 6.49
C THR A 94 21.40 -4.45 7.54
N GLN A 95 20.99 -4.83 8.75
CA GLN A 95 20.66 -3.93 9.85
C GLN A 95 21.40 -4.33 11.13
N GLY A 96 21.48 -3.40 12.08
CA GLY A 96 22.08 -3.57 13.40
C GLY A 96 21.04 -3.43 14.52
N GLY A 97 21.42 -2.77 15.61
CA GLY A 97 20.55 -2.55 16.77
C GLY A 97 19.23 -1.86 16.38
N PRO A 98 18.09 -2.40 16.82
CA PRO A 98 16.79 -1.87 16.43
C PRO A 98 16.42 -0.60 17.20
N LEU A 99 15.61 0.25 16.59
CA LEU A 99 15.02 1.42 17.21
C LEU A 99 13.78 0.99 18.03
N MET A 100 13.97 0.75 19.33
CA MET A 100 12.92 0.17 20.19
C MET A 100 11.70 1.05 20.32
N HIS A 101 11.83 2.38 20.28
CA HIS A 101 10.70 3.32 20.28
C HIS A 101 9.84 3.17 19.01
N VAL A 102 10.45 2.89 17.85
CA VAL A 102 9.71 2.58 16.60
C VAL A 102 8.99 1.25 16.73
N ILE A 103 9.62 0.23 17.32
CA ILE A 103 8.98 -1.08 17.55
C ILE A 103 7.78 -0.94 18.48
N ALA A 104 7.91 -0.19 19.57
CA ALA A 104 6.79 0.13 20.46
C ALA A 104 5.65 0.86 19.72
N GLY A 105 6.01 1.85 18.89
CA GLY A 105 5.03 2.53 18.03
C GLY A 105 4.33 1.60 17.04
N LYS A 106 5.05 0.63 16.46
CA LYS A 106 4.43 -0.40 15.59
C LYS A 106 3.45 -1.27 16.37
N ALA A 107 3.78 -1.65 17.61
CA ALA A 107 2.87 -2.45 18.45
C ALA A 107 1.55 -1.70 18.71
N VAL A 108 1.61 -0.41 19.02
CA VAL A 108 0.41 0.44 19.16
C VAL A 108 -0.37 0.52 17.85
N CYS A 109 0.30 0.82 16.75
CA CYS A 109 -0.31 0.89 15.41
C CYS A 109 -1.05 -0.40 15.06
N LEU A 110 -0.43 -1.56 15.27
CA LEU A 110 -1.04 -2.84 14.97
C LEU A 110 -2.21 -3.16 15.90
N LYS A 111 -2.13 -2.76 17.19
CA LYS A 111 -3.26 -2.87 18.12
C LYS A 111 -4.44 -2.01 17.68
N GLU A 112 -4.19 -0.77 17.26
CA GLU A 112 -5.24 0.09 16.70
C GLU A 112 -5.85 -0.49 15.41
N ALA A 113 -5.04 -1.11 14.56
CA ALA A 113 -5.52 -1.74 13.34
C ALA A 113 -6.42 -2.98 13.58
N LEU A 114 -6.38 -3.57 14.78
CA LEU A 114 -7.29 -4.64 15.22
C LEU A 114 -8.64 -4.12 15.70
N ASP A 115 -8.74 -2.83 16.04
CA ASP A 115 -9.99 -2.25 16.52
C ASP A 115 -11.01 -2.13 15.37
N PRO A 116 -12.30 -2.43 15.61
CA PRO A 116 -13.35 -2.29 14.61
C PRO A 116 -13.46 -0.89 13.99
N SER A 117 -13.09 0.16 14.72
CA SER A 117 -13.07 1.55 14.22
C SER A 117 -12.07 1.75 13.09
N PHE A 118 -11.01 0.94 13.02
CA PHE A 118 -10.02 1.02 11.95
C PHE A 118 -10.63 0.63 10.59
N LYS A 119 -11.58 -0.31 10.57
CA LYS A 119 -12.34 -0.62 9.36
C LYS A 119 -13.12 0.60 8.86
N VAL A 120 -13.81 1.29 9.76
CA VAL A 120 -14.55 2.51 9.42
C VAL A 120 -13.61 3.59 8.87
N TYR A 121 -12.45 3.77 9.50
CA TYR A 121 -11.41 4.67 8.99
C TYR A 121 -10.99 4.30 7.57
N ALA A 122 -10.65 3.04 7.31
CA ALA A 122 -10.19 2.57 5.99
C ALA A 122 -11.26 2.73 4.91
N GLU A 123 -12.53 2.44 5.23
CA GLU A 123 -13.67 2.66 4.33
C GLU A 123 -13.84 4.15 4.00
N ASN A 124 -13.72 5.03 5.01
CA ASN A 124 -13.84 6.47 4.80
C ASN A 124 -12.69 7.03 3.95
N VAL A 125 -11.48 6.51 4.09
CA VAL A 125 -10.35 6.89 3.23
C VAL A 125 -10.69 6.64 1.76
N VAL A 126 -11.23 5.47 1.42
CA VAL A 126 -11.60 5.13 0.04
C VAL A 126 -12.78 5.96 -0.44
N LYS A 127 -13.82 6.15 0.38
CA LYS A 127 -14.98 6.99 0.05
C LYS A 127 -14.57 8.43 -0.23
N ASN A 128 -13.70 8.99 0.61
CA ASN A 128 -13.21 10.36 0.45
C ASN A 128 -12.36 10.51 -0.81
N ALA A 129 -11.48 9.56 -1.10
CA ALA A 129 -10.68 9.56 -2.32
C ALA A 129 -11.56 9.50 -3.58
N SER A 130 -12.59 8.64 -3.58
CA SER A 130 -13.56 8.56 -4.67
C SER A 130 -14.36 9.85 -4.83
N ALA A 131 -14.84 10.44 -3.73
CA ALA A 131 -15.57 11.69 -3.76
C ALA A 131 -14.71 12.86 -4.32
N LEU A 132 -13.44 12.92 -3.89
CA LEU A 132 -12.48 13.91 -4.41
C LEU A 132 -12.21 13.70 -5.90
N ALA A 133 -11.98 12.47 -6.35
CA ALA A 133 -11.76 12.16 -7.76
C ALA A 133 -12.97 12.60 -8.63
N ASN A 134 -14.19 12.26 -8.18
CA ASN A 134 -15.42 12.67 -8.85
C ASN A 134 -15.60 14.21 -8.86
N GLY A 135 -15.29 14.86 -7.74
CA GLY A 135 -15.35 16.32 -7.63
C GLY A 135 -14.39 17.02 -8.58
N LEU A 136 -13.20 16.45 -8.79
CA LEU A 136 -12.22 16.95 -9.77
C LEU A 136 -12.69 16.71 -11.21
N MET A 137 -13.20 15.51 -11.52
CA MET A 137 -13.73 15.21 -12.86
C MET A 137 -14.88 16.13 -13.23
N ASN A 138 -15.81 16.39 -12.30
CA ASN A 138 -16.93 17.31 -12.51
C ASN A 138 -16.48 18.77 -12.77
N ARG A 139 -15.24 19.10 -12.40
CA ARG A 139 -14.60 20.39 -12.67
C ARG A 139 -13.68 20.38 -13.89
N GLY A 140 -13.77 19.33 -14.69
CA GLY A 140 -13.03 19.19 -15.94
C GLY A 140 -11.55 18.85 -15.77
N PHE A 141 -11.17 18.21 -14.63
CA PHE A 141 -9.86 17.58 -14.50
C PHE A 141 -9.91 16.14 -15.02
N ASP A 142 -8.84 15.74 -15.66
CA ASP A 142 -8.67 14.38 -16.15
C ASP A 142 -8.01 13.50 -15.06
N ILE A 143 -8.71 12.45 -14.65
CA ILE A 143 -8.22 11.49 -13.66
C ILE A 143 -7.72 10.25 -14.39
N VAL A 144 -6.44 9.95 -14.25
CA VAL A 144 -5.83 8.75 -14.84
C VAL A 144 -6.59 7.52 -14.37
N SER A 145 -6.90 6.60 -15.28
CA SER A 145 -7.76 5.44 -15.06
C SER A 145 -9.24 5.74 -14.75
N GLY A 146 -9.70 7.00 -14.94
CA GLY A 146 -11.09 7.37 -14.77
C GLY A 146 -11.60 7.29 -13.32
N GLY A 147 -10.72 7.39 -12.32
CA GLY A 147 -11.11 7.37 -10.91
C GLY A 147 -10.13 6.61 -10.01
N THR A 148 -10.61 6.18 -8.83
CA THR A 148 -9.80 5.44 -7.86
C THR A 148 -10.62 4.40 -7.12
N ASP A 149 -9.98 3.27 -6.78
CA ASP A 149 -10.51 2.21 -5.91
C ASP A 149 -9.83 2.17 -4.54
N ASN A 150 -8.88 3.09 -4.29
CA ASN A 150 -8.08 3.12 -3.07
C ASN A 150 -7.97 4.54 -2.46
N HIS A 151 -6.87 4.86 -1.82
CA HIS A 151 -6.63 6.11 -1.08
C HIS A 151 -6.02 7.23 -1.93
N LEU A 152 -5.59 6.96 -3.16
CA LEU A 152 -4.91 7.92 -4.02
C LEU A 152 -5.56 8.00 -5.41
N MET A 153 -5.25 9.08 -6.11
CA MET A 153 -5.58 9.26 -7.52
C MET A 153 -4.44 9.97 -8.24
N LEU A 154 -4.39 9.82 -9.55
CA LEU A 154 -3.47 10.54 -10.42
C LEU A 154 -4.27 11.54 -11.26
N VAL A 155 -3.91 12.82 -11.17
CA VAL A 155 -4.54 13.88 -11.94
C VAL A 155 -3.65 14.21 -13.13
N ASN A 156 -4.18 14.06 -14.35
CA ASN A 156 -3.50 14.48 -15.57
C ASN A 156 -3.70 15.99 -15.75
N LEU A 157 -2.62 16.73 -15.67
CA LEU A 157 -2.62 18.20 -15.77
C LEU A 157 -2.24 18.72 -17.16
N LEU A 158 -1.84 17.83 -18.08
CA LEU A 158 -1.43 18.23 -19.44
C LEU A 158 -2.56 18.91 -20.20
N SER A 159 -3.81 18.46 -20.02
CA SER A 159 -5.00 19.10 -20.59
C SER A 159 -5.26 20.53 -20.08
N LYS A 160 -4.63 20.90 -18.96
CA LYS A 160 -4.65 22.24 -18.37
C LYS A 160 -3.42 23.08 -18.74
N GLY A 161 -2.54 22.56 -19.61
CA GLY A 161 -1.29 23.24 -19.98
C GLY A 161 -0.30 23.38 -18.83
N LYS A 162 -0.35 22.46 -17.84
CA LYS A 162 0.48 22.49 -16.65
C LYS A 162 1.21 21.17 -16.44
N THR A 163 2.37 21.26 -15.81
CA THR A 163 3.07 20.08 -15.29
C THR A 163 2.74 19.84 -13.82
N GLY A 164 2.91 18.61 -13.34
CA GLY A 164 2.72 18.28 -11.92
C GLY A 164 3.59 19.15 -11.00
N LYS A 165 4.85 19.40 -11.40
CA LYS A 165 5.79 20.23 -10.64
C LYS A 165 5.34 21.71 -10.54
N GLU A 166 4.74 22.26 -11.58
CA GLU A 166 4.19 23.62 -11.54
C GLU A 166 3.01 23.70 -10.59
N VAL A 167 2.09 22.72 -10.67
CA VAL A 167 0.89 22.71 -9.84
C VAL A 167 1.24 22.43 -8.37
N GLU A 168 2.22 21.54 -8.09
CA GLU A 168 2.75 21.33 -6.75
C GLU A 168 3.18 22.66 -6.09
N LYS A 169 3.99 23.47 -6.82
CA LYS A 169 4.43 24.79 -6.32
C LYS A 169 3.28 25.76 -6.11
N LEU A 170 2.27 25.74 -6.98
CA LEU A 170 1.10 26.59 -6.84
C LEU A 170 0.25 26.21 -5.63
N LEU A 171 0.11 24.91 -5.38
CA LEU A 171 -0.60 24.38 -4.20
C LEU A 171 0.15 24.71 -2.91
N ASP A 172 1.48 24.54 -2.90
CA ASP A 172 2.32 24.93 -1.75
C ASP A 172 2.17 26.43 -1.42
N ALA A 173 2.06 27.29 -2.44
CA ALA A 173 1.87 28.71 -2.24
C ALA A 173 0.45 29.09 -1.76
N ALA A 174 -0.52 28.23 -2.02
CA ALA A 174 -1.91 28.42 -1.58
C ALA A 174 -2.22 27.75 -0.24
N ASN A 175 -1.25 27.00 0.33
CA ASN A 175 -1.34 26.15 1.52
C ASN A 175 -2.09 24.86 1.29
#